data_13f3b5a3b7d40df47f6535dedc190df3
#
_entry.id   13f3b5a3b7d40df47f6535dedc190df3
#
_cell.length_a   1.000
_cell.length_b   1.000
_cell.length_c   1.000
_cell.angle_alpha   90.00
_cell.angle_beta   90.00
_cell.angle_gamma   90.00
#
_symmetry.space_group_name_H-M   'P 1'
#
loop_
_entity.id
_entity.type
_entity.pdbx_description
1 polymer ?
#
loop_
_entity_poly.entity_id
_entity_poly.type
_entity_poly.pdbx_seq_one_letter_code
_entity_poly.pdbx_strand_id
1 'polypeptide(L)'
;MIDYLNRETYNFYLPENLIATTPNYERDHCKLMTINKNTGEVEHKIFSDIINYLNKNDILVLNDSKVIPARIYAKKNTGGNAEILLLNKVNNSEDLWECLIKGKNIKENNILYLDYSHIENIGIIEASIIKDNISTKLIKFSKPLTSNILDTIGKIPLPPYIIQSRKKKGEEEYNDKDKEFYQNVYAKNEGSIASPTSGLHFTKELLEKIKSLGITICYVTLHVGFSTFNPIKEEDLKKHVMHEEKFSIPKETANIIINAKKDGRRIVSCGTTVARVLESEYNDFNFNRLEGSTNIFIYPPYKFKCVDALITNFHTPHSTLLAMVSAFAGYDNIMNAYKIAVENNYHFFSYGDATFLY
;
A
#
# COMPACT_ATOMS: atom_id res chain seq x y z
N MET A 1 7.37 15.07 -28.58
CA MET A 1 7.28 15.49 -27.15
C MET A 1 6.43 14.45 -26.45
N ILE A 2 6.85 13.96 -25.29
CA ILE A 2 6.11 12.93 -24.52
C ILE A 2 4.87 13.57 -23.95
N ASP A 3 3.71 12.95 -24.16
CA ASP A 3 2.45 13.38 -23.55
C ASP A 3 2.27 12.67 -22.19
N TYR A 4 2.71 13.33 -21.13
CA TYR A 4 2.59 12.81 -19.75
C TYR A 4 1.16 12.71 -19.21
N LEU A 5 0.18 13.24 -19.93
CA LEU A 5 -1.23 13.14 -19.56
C LEU A 5 -1.90 11.92 -20.18
N ASN A 6 -1.27 11.29 -21.15
CA ASN A 6 -1.81 10.09 -21.76
C ASN A 6 -1.41 8.85 -20.94
N ARG A 7 -2.40 8.03 -20.56
CA ARG A 7 -2.20 6.77 -19.84
C ARG A 7 -1.22 5.83 -20.55
N GLU A 8 -1.27 5.77 -21.90
CA GLU A 8 -0.40 4.89 -22.68
C GLU A 8 1.08 5.27 -22.60
N THR A 9 1.41 6.47 -22.18
CA THR A 9 2.77 6.87 -21.85
C THR A 9 3.38 5.99 -20.74
N TYR A 10 2.54 5.48 -19.83
CA TYR A 10 2.97 4.61 -18.71
C TYR A 10 2.73 3.13 -19.01
N ASN A 11 2.88 2.75 -20.28
CA ASN A 11 2.75 1.37 -20.72
C ASN A 11 4.12 0.75 -21.00
N PHE A 12 4.27 -0.52 -20.64
CA PHE A 12 5.42 -1.36 -21.02
C PHE A 12 5.00 -2.82 -21.01
N TYR A 13 5.72 -3.66 -21.70
CA TYR A 13 5.48 -5.10 -21.70
C TYR A 13 5.96 -5.72 -20.39
N LEU A 14 5.04 -6.29 -19.61
CA LEU A 14 5.32 -7.02 -18.38
C LEU A 14 4.87 -8.47 -18.52
N PRO A 15 5.78 -9.45 -18.58
CA PRO A 15 5.44 -10.86 -18.55
C PRO A 15 4.70 -11.27 -17.27
N GLU A 16 3.62 -12.06 -17.38
CA GLU A 16 2.78 -12.46 -16.22
C GLU A 16 3.60 -13.24 -15.17
N ASN A 17 4.59 -14.02 -15.58
CA ASN A 17 5.47 -14.77 -14.67
C ASN A 17 6.39 -13.90 -13.81
N LEU A 18 6.58 -12.63 -14.16
CA LEU A 18 7.35 -11.68 -13.34
C LEU A 18 6.48 -10.98 -12.28
N ILE A 19 5.18 -11.20 -12.25
CA ILE A 19 4.32 -10.70 -11.18
C ILE A 19 4.41 -11.63 -9.97
N ALA A 20 5.02 -11.15 -8.88
CA ALA A 20 5.19 -11.94 -7.67
C ALA A 20 3.85 -12.20 -6.97
N THR A 21 3.57 -13.46 -6.65
CA THR A 21 2.34 -13.89 -5.97
C THR A 21 2.60 -14.54 -4.61
N THR A 22 3.89 -14.73 -4.30
CA THR A 22 4.38 -15.30 -3.05
C THR A 22 5.42 -14.36 -2.46
N PRO A 23 5.38 -14.08 -1.13
CA PRO A 23 6.38 -13.23 -0.50
C PRO A 23 7.75 -13.88 -0.51
N ASN A 24 8.81 -13.08 -0.53
CA ASN A 24 10.13 -13.55 -0.14
C ASN A 24 10.16 -13.75 1.38
N TYR A 25 10.37 -14.98 1.83
CA TYR A 25 10.41 -15.29 3.25
C TYR A 25 11.66 -14.72 3.95
N GLU A 26 12.74 -14.56 3.22
CA GLU A 26 13.92 -13.79 3.63
C GLU A 26 13.78 -12.36 3.10
N ARG A 27 13.01 -11.53 3.83
CA ARG A 27 12.50 -10.22 3.38
C ARG A 27 13.56 -9.34 2.74
N ASP A 28 14.73 -9.22 3.34
CA ASP A 28 15.84 -8.36 2.91
C ASP A 28 16.79 -8.99 1.89
N HIS A 29 16.50 -10.23 1.45
CA HIS A 29 17.20 -10.91 0.38
C HIS A 29 16.54 -10.78 -1.00
N CYS A 30 15.46 -10.01 -1.15
CA CYS A 30 14.92 -9.69 -2.47
C CYS A 30 15.93 -8.84 -3.27
N LYS A 31 15.77 -8.82 -4.59
CA LYS A 31 16.60 -7.95 -5.43
C LYS A 31 16.30 -6.48 -5.14
N LEU A 32 17.33 -5.66 -5.21
CA LEU A 32 17.26 -4.21 -5.17
C LEU A 32 17.86 -3.65 -6.46
N MET A 33 17.11 -2.83 -7.18
CA MET A 33 17.64 -1.99 -8.24
C MET A 33 17.83 -0.57 -7.72
N THR A 34 19.05 -0.08 -7.69
CA THR A 34 19.30 1.34 -7.40
C THR A 34 19.33 2.14 -8.69
N ILE A 35 18.74 3.31 -8.68
CA ILE A 35 18.59 4.17 -9.86
C ILE A 35 18.99 5.59 -9.47
N ASN A 36 20.07 6.08 -10.06
CA ASN A 36 20.45 7.48 -9.92
C ASN A 36 19.49 8.36 -10.74
N LYS A 37 18.67 9.17 -10.06
CA LYS A 37 17.65 9.99 -10.72
C LYS A 37 18.18 11.05 -11.67
N ASN A 38 19.46 11.45 -11.52
CA ASN A 38 20.08 12.49 -12.35
C ASN A 38 20.72 11.91 -13.61
N THR A 39 21.33 10.72 -13.52
CA THR A 39 22.08 10.10 -14.62
C THR A 39 21.32 8.95 -15.29
N GLY A 40 20.34 8.34 -14.61
CA GLY A 40 19.66 7.13 -15.05
C GLY A 40 20.50 5.86 -14.85
N GLU A 41 21.68 5.96 -14.23
CA GLU A 41 22.54 4.81 -13.95
C GLU A 41 21.84 3.81 -13.01
N VAL A 42 21.96 2.51 -13.35
CA VAL A 42 21.32 1.41 -12.65
C VAL A 42 22.36 0.45 -12.10
N GLU A 43 22.20 0.02 -10.85
CA GLU A 43 22.97 -1.05 -10.26
C GLU A 43 22.05 -2.15 -9.72
N HIS A 44 22.54 -3.40 -9.76
CA HIS A 44 21.85 -4.58 -9.26
C HIS A 44 22.44 -5.02 -7.91
N LYS A 45 21.60 -5.08 -6.89
CA LYS A 45 21.96 -5.38 -5.50
C LYS A 45 20.92 -6.34 -4.89
N ILE A 46 21.09 -6.68 -3.63
CA ILE A 46 20.07 -7.26 -2.74
C ILE A 46 19.60 -6.18 -1.76
N PHE A 47 18.40 -6.32 -1.21
CA PHE A 47 17.79 -5.25 -0.41
C PHE A 47 18.60 -4.91 0.84
N SER A 48 19.26 -5.88 1.47
CA SER A 48 20.15 -5.63 2.62
C SER A 48 21.30 -4.67 2.30
N ASP A 49 21.67 -4.50 1.01
CA ASP A 49 22.71 -3.54 0.58
C ASP A 49 22.22 -2.08 0.63
N ILE A 50 20.94 -1.82 0.91
CA ILE A 50 20.39 -0.46 1.03
C ILE A 50 21.19 0.40 2.02
N ILE A 51 21.77 -0.21 3.03
CA ILE A 51 22.63 0.45 4.02
C ILE A 51 23.83 1.18 3.41
N ASN A 52 24.32 0.73 2.25
CA ASN A 52 25.46 1.32 1.55
C ASN A 52 25.06 2.60 0.77
N TYR A 53 23.77 2.85 0.60
CA TYR A 53 23.20 4.00 -0.10
C TYR A 53 22.57 5.04 0.83
N LEU A 54 22.40 4.69 2.11
CA LEU A 54 21.93 5.58 3.15
C LEU A 54 23.10 6.28 3.84
N ASN A 55 22.93 7.57 4.13
CA ASN A 55 23.93 8.39 4.81
C ASN A 55 23.55 8.61 6.27
N LYS A 56 24.54 8.76 7.15
CA LYS A 56 24.35 8.99 8.60
C LYS A 56 23.35 10.09 8.95
N ASN A 57 23.18 11.09 8.09
CA ASN A 57 22.29 12.23 8.34
C ASN A 57 20.92 12.08 7.68
N ASP A 58 20.65 10.97 6.98
CA ASP A 58 19.36 10.74 6.36
C ASP A 58 18.25 10.58 7.40
N ILE A 59 17.04 10.94 7.00
CA ILE A 59 15.81 10.64 7.71
C ILE A 59 15.05 9.58 6.91
N LEU A 60 14.97 8.36 7.40
CA LEU A 60 14.17 7.31 6.81
C LEU A 60 12.75 7.36 7.36
N VAL A 61 11.78 7.63 6.50
CA VAL A 61 10.36 7.74 6.87
C VAL A 61 9.62 6.50 6.40
N LEU A 62 8.95 5.81 7.31
CA LEU A 62 8.21 4.57 7.11
C LEU A 62 6.71 4.77 7.34
N ASN A 63 5.87 3.97 6.68
CA ASN A 63 4.42 3.94 6.96
C ASN A 63 4.11 2.80 7.93
N ASP A 64 3.71 3.12 9.16
CA ASP A 64 3.45 2.17 10.24
C ASP A 64 2.00 1.68 10.30
N SER A 65 1.21 1.91 9.25
CA SER A 65 -0.15 1.39 9.21
C SER A 65 -0.17 -0.14 9.23
N LYS A 66 -1.13 -0.70 9.97
CA LYS A 66 -1.32 -2.15 10.14
C LYS A 66 -2.54 -2.61 9.36
N VAL A 67 -2.36 -3.65 8.55
CA VAL A 67 -3.45 -4.28 7.81
C VAL A 67 -4.35 -5.02 8.79
N ILE A 68 -5.66 -4.80 8.67
CA ILE A 68 -6.66 -5.54 9.44
C ILE A 68 -7.20 -6.73 8.62
N PRO A 69 -7.65 -7.83 9.26
CA PRO A 69 -8.28 -8.95 8.58
C PRO A 69 -9.69 -8.55 8.08
N ALA A 70 -9.74 -7.67 7.09
CA ALA A 70 -10.95 -6.98 6.65
C ALA A 70 -11.86 -7.80 5.75
N ARG A 71 -11.46 -9.00 5.33
CA ARG A 71 -12.26 -9.86 4.45
C ARG A 71 -13.00 -10.90 5.26
N ILE A 72 -14.34 -10.88 5.20
CA ILE A 72 -15.22 -11.72 5.99
C ILE A 72 -16.17 -12.46 5.06
N TYR A 73 -16.50 -13.71 5.38
CA TYR A 73 -17.45 -14.51 4.64
C TYR A 73 -18.78 -14.58 5.37
N ALA A 74 -19.86 -14.46 4.61
CA ALA A 74 -21.22 -14.48 5.11
C ALA A 74 -22.12 -15.32 4.20
N LYS A 75 -23.30 -15.68 4.71
CA LYS A 75 -24.36 -16.34 3.94
C LYS A 75 -25.63 -15.49 3.91
N LYS A 76 -26.35 -15.56 2.82
CA LYS A 76 -27.71 -15.03 2.73
C LYS A 76 -28.68 -15.97 3.41
N ASN A 77 -29.84 -15.48 3.80
CA ASN A 77 -30.93 -16.32 4.32
C ASN A 77 -31.31 -17.46 3.34
N THR A 78 -31.12 -17.25 2.04
CA THR A 78 -31.35 -18.28 0.99
C THR A 78 -30.21 -19.28 0.82
N GLY A 79 -29.19 -19.26 1.70
CA GLY A 79 -28.03 -20.15 1.65
C GLY A 79 -26.89 -19.69 0.70
N GLY A 80 -27.08 -18.67 -0.11
CA GLY A 80 -26.06 -18.19 -1.04
C GLY A 80 -24.91 -17.51 -0.32
N ASN A 81 -23.67 -17.73 -0.77
CA ASN A 81 -22.47 -17.13 -0.20
C ASN A 81 -22.34 -15.64 -0.55
N ALA A 82 -21.79 -14.88 0.36
CA ALA A 82 -21.39 -13.50 0.22
C ALA A 82 -19.99 -13.28 0.82
N GLU A 83 -19.23 -12.37 0.23
CA GLU A 83 -17.95 -11.88 0.76
C GLU A 83 -18.12 -10.40 1.08
N ILE A 84 -17.76 -10.01 2.29
CA ILE A 84 -17.76 -8.63 2.76
C ILE A 84 -16.30 -8.20 2.94
N LEU A 85 -15.92 -7.10 2.29
CA LEU A 85 -14.65 -6.44 2.52
C LEU A 85 -14.93 -5.13 3.27
N LEU A 86 -14.50 -5.06 4.52
CA LEU A 86 -14.58 -3.85 5.34
C LEU A 86 -13.65 -2.79 4.77
N LEU A 87 -14.14 -1.54 4.62
CA LEU A 87 -13.35 -0.42 4.13
C LEU A 87 -13.07 0.59 5.24
N ASN A 88 -14.10 1.26 5.72
CA ASN A 88 -13.99 2.32 6.71
C ASN A 88 -15.01 2.15 7.84
N LYS A 89 -14.57 2.39 9.07
CA LYS A 89 -15.50 2.61 10.19
C LYS A 89 -16.23 3.93 9.99
N VAL A 90 -17.55 3.93 10.17
CA VAL A 90 -18.35 5.15 10.13
C VAL A 90 -18.49 5.69 11.53
N ASN A 91 -18.18 6.97 11.73
CA ASN A 91 -18.20 7.64 13.04
C ASN A 91 -17.35 6.91 14.13
N ASN A 92 -16.27 6.26 13.73
CA ASN A 92 -15.43 5.41 14.59
C ASN A 92 -16.19 4.26 15.29
N SER A 93 -17.39 3.90 14.80
CA SER A 93 -18.16 2.79 15.35
C SER A 93 -17.58 1.45 14.88
N GLU A 94 -17.50 0.47 15.78
CA GLU A 94 -17.05 -0.87 15.46
C GLU A 94 -18.16 -1.75 14.85
N ASP A 95 -19.41 -1.32 14.91
CA ASP A 95 -20.57 -2.04 14.38
C ASP A 95 -21.11 -1.43 13.06
N LEU A 96 -20.61 -0.27 12.62
CA LEU A 96 -21.07 0.40 11.40
C LEU A 96 -19.92 0.66 10.44
N TRP A 97 -19.97 -0.02 9.28
CA TRP A 97 -18.89 -0.01 8.32
C TRP A 97 -19.35 0.29 6.90
N GLU A 98 -18.55 1.03 6.18
CA GLU A 98 -18.58 1.06 4.73
C GLU A 98 -17.84 -0.17 4.20
N CYS A 99 -18.47 -0.90 3.26
CA CYS A 99 -17.97 -2.18 2.78
C CYS A 99 -18.13 -2.33 1.27
N LEU A 100 -17.26 -3.16 0.66
CA LEU A 100 -17.57 -3.80 -0.62
C LEU A 100 -18.20 -5.16 -0.35
N ILE A 101 -19.17 -5.53 -1.18
CA ILE A 101 -19.80 -6.85 -1.10
C ILE A 101 -19.70 -7.55 -2.45
N LYS A 102 -19.22 -8.79 -2.41
CA LYS A 102 -19.28 -9.70 -3.55
C LYS A 102 -20.34 -10.76 -3.28
N GLY A 103 -21.34 -10.80 -4.14
CA GLY A 103 -22.49 -11.72 -4.05
C GLY A 103 -23.60 -11.28 -4.98
N LYS A 104 -24.48 -12.22 -5.38
CA LYS A 104 -25.61 -11.93 -6.28
C LYS A 104 -26.82 -11.43 -5.48
N ASN A 105 -27.52 -10.42 -6.02
CA ASN A 105 -28.79 -9.91 -5.48
C ASN A 105 -28.73 -9.52 -3.98
N ILE A 106 -27.71 -8.76 -3.59
CA ILE A 106 -27.58 -8.19 -2.25
C ILE A 106 -27.94 -6.71 -2.34
N LYS A 107 -29.05 -6.32 -1.72
CA LYS A 107 -29.64 -4.98 -1.77
C LYS A 107 -29.85 -4.41 -0.37
N GLU A 108 -30.23 -3.16 -0.30
CA GLU A 108 -30.66 -2.50 0.93
C GLU A 108 -31.75 -3.32 1.64
N ASN A 109 -31.74 -3.30 2.96
CA ASN A 109 -32.57 -4.09 3.86
C ASN A 109 -32.35 -5.61 3.82
N ASN A 110 -31.37 -6.14 3.07
CA ASN A 110 -30.99 -7.53 3.20
C ASN A 110 -30.14 -7.73 4.48
N ILE A 111 -30.25 -8.93 5.05
CA ILE A 111 -29.43 -9.38 6.17
C ILE A 111 -28.55 -10.53 5.69
N LEU A 112 -27.25 -10.46 6.01
CA LEU A 112 -26.29 -11.52 5.81
C LEU A 112 -25.91 -12.09 7.17
N TYR A 113 -25.62 -13.38 7.22
CA TYR A 113 -25.29 -14.09 8.44
C TYR A 113 -23.85 -14.58 8.43
N LEU A 114 -23.06 -14.16 9.41
CA LEU A 114 -21.74 -14.66 9.71
C LEU A 114 -21.89 -15.73 10.79
N ASP A 115 -21.93 -16.98 10.39
CA ASP A 115 -22.12 -18.09 11.34
C ASP A 115 -20.78 -18.61 11.84
N TYR A 116 -20.44 -18.19 13.03
CA TYR A 116 -19.27 -18.62 13.80
C TYR A 116 -19.72 -19.26 15.15
N SER A 117 -20.90 -19.92 15.16
CA SER A 117 -21.47 -20.57 16.37
C SER A 117 -20.56 -21.67 16.95
N HIS A 118 -19.67 -22.22 16.14
CA HIS A 118 -18.63 -23.16 16.56
C HIS A 118 -17.44 -22.52 17.29
N ILE A 119 -17.36 -21.18 17.32
CA ILE A 119 -16.31 -20.42 18.03
C ILE A 119 -16.91 -19.83 19.30
N GLU A 120 -16.33 -20.19 20.43
CA GLU A 120 -16.75 -19.70 21.74
C GLU A 120 -16.77 -18.15 21.76
N ASN A 121 -17.82 -17.58 22.34
CA ASN A 121 -18.06 -16.14 22.51
C ASN A 121 -18.30 -15.32 21.22
N ILE A 122 -18.30 -15.93 20.03
CA ILE A 122 -18.62 -15.20 18.77
C ILE A 122 -20.08 -15.46 18.36
N GLY A 123 -20.45 -16.70 18.10
CA GLY A 123 -21.81 -17.08 17.68
C GLY A 123 -22.16 -16.53 16.29
N ILE A 124 -23.42 -16.25 16.05
CA ILE A 124 -23.92 -15.66 14.80
C ILE A 124 -23.87 -14.14 14.90
N ILE A 125 -23.32 -13.50 13.86
CA ILE A 125 -23.32 -12.03 13.69
C ILE A 125 -24.18 -11.72 12.46
N GLU A 126 -25.21 -10.89 12.64
CA GLU A 126 -26.02 -10.38 11.55
C GLU A 126 -25.36 -9.13 10.96
N ALA A 127 -25.33 -9.05 9.63
CA ALA A 127 -24.83 -7.91 8.86
C ALA A 127 -25.99 -7.33 8.03
N SER A 128 -26.60 -6.27 8.53
CA SER A 128 -27.73 -5.58 7.93
C SER A 128 -27.26 -4.53 6.93
N ILE A 129 -27.72 -4.62 5.69
CA ILE A 129 -27.41 -3.61 4.65
C ILE A 129 -28.31 -2.39 4.89
N ILE A 130 -27.73 -1.33 5.46
CA ILE A 130 -28.47 -0.10 5.82
C ILE A 130 -28.65 0.81 4.60
N LYS A 131 -27.65 0.84 3.74
CA LYS A 131 -27.70 1.67 2.52
C LYS A 131 -26.89 1.02 1.40
N ASP A 132 -27.43 1.09 0.18
CA ASP A 132 -26.80 0.63 -1.04
C ASP A 132 -26.32 1.84 -1.85
N ASN A 133 -25.06 2.21 -1.68
CA ASN A 133 -24.43 3.24 -2.50
C ASN A 133 -23.98 2.64 -3.84
N ILE A 134 -23.66 3.48 -4.83
CA ILE A 134 -23.29 3.03 -6.19
C ILE A 134 -22.14 2.03 -6.19
N SER A 135 -21.10 2.27 -5.37
CA SER A 135 -19.86 1.45 -5.34
C SER A 135 -19.63 0.72 -4.02
N THR A 136 -20.26 1.14 -2.94
CA THR A 136 -20.07 0.60 -1.59
C THR A 136 -21.40 0.40 -0.90
N LYS A 137 -21.42 -0.33 0.20
CA LYS A 137 -22.61 -0.52 1.02
C LYS A 137 -22.30 -0.14 2.46
N LEU A 138 -23.28 0.51 3.11
CA LEU A 138 -23.24 0.75 4.55
C LEU A 138 -23.85 -0.44 5.26
N ILE A 139 -23.07 -1.08 6.12
CA ILE A 139 -23.46 -2.30 6.83
C ILE A 139 -23.40 -2.06 8.33
N LYS A 140 -24.48 -2.41 9.02
CA LYS A 140 -24.53 -2.48 10.47
C LYS A 140 -24.46 -3.93 10.93
N PHE A 141 -23.51 -4.23 11.79
CA PHE A 141 -23.34 -5.55 12.41
C PHE A 141 -24.07 -5.59 13.75
N SER A 142 -24.65 -6.75 14.09
CA SER A 142 -25.35 -6.97 15.37
C SER A 142 -24.42 -6.98 16.59
N LYS A 143 -23.09 -7.08 16.33
CA LYS A 143 -22.03 -7.02 17.33
C LYS A 143 -20.89 -6.13 16.83
N PRO A 144 -20.19 -5.41 17.72
CA PRO A 144 -18.97 -4.70 17.36
C PRO A 144 -17.92 -5.62 16.74
N LEU A 145 -17.37 -5.27 15.60
CA LEU A 145 -16.26 -6.00 14.99
C LEU A 145 -14.92 -5.49 15.58
N THR A 146 -14.65 -5.89 16.81
CA THR A 146 -13.39 -5.58 17.50
C THR A 146 -12.20 -6.25 16.80
N SER A 147 -10.98 -5.77 17.05
CA SER A 147 -9.76 -6.38 16.50
C SER A 147 -9.67 -7.88 16.83
N ASN A 148 -10.04 -8.29 18.04
CA ASN A 148 -10.04 -9.71 18.45
C ASN A 148 -11.02 -10.55 17.61
N ILE A 149 -12.23 -10.04 17.36
CA ILE A 149 -13.21 -10.73 16.51
C ILE A 149 -12.67 -10.81 15.08
N LEU A 150 -12.19 -9.70 14.52
CA LEU A 150 -11.63 -9.67 13.18
C LEU A 150 -10.43 -10.62 13.03
N ASP A 151 -9.55 -10.68 14.02
CA ASP A 151 -8.40 -11.59 14.02
C ASP A 151 -8.81 -13.08 13.97
N THR A 152 -10.01 -13.37 14.45
CA THR A 152 -10.55 -14.74 14.50
C THR A 152 -11.32 -15.11 13.23
N ILE A 153 -12.21 -14.21 12.76
CA ILE A 153 -13.13 -14.53 11.65
C ILE A 153 -12.67 -13.98 10.30
N GLY A 154 -11.83 -12.95 10.31
CA GLY A 154 -11.40 -12.26 9.11
C GLY A 154 -10.18 -12.89 8.43
N LYS A 155 -10.05 -12.61 7.15
CA LYS A 155 -8.85 -12.93 6.37
C LYS A 155 -8.17 -11.65 5.93
N ILE A 156 -6.83 -11.70 5.80
CA ILE A 156 -6.05 -10.60 5.23
C ILE A 156 -6.54 -10.33 3.81
N PRO A 157 -6.87 -9.07 3.46
CA PRO A 157 -7.41 -8.72 2.15
C PRO A 157 -6.30 -8.66 1.09
N LEU A 158 -5.73 -9.82 0.74
CA LEU A 158 -4.72 -9.90 -0.31
C LEU A 158 -5.22 -9.27 -1.62
N PRO A 159 -4.34 -8.65 -2.40
CA PRO A 159 -4.65 -8.13 -3.73
C PRO A 159 -5.28 -9.19 -4.64
N PRO A 160 -6.26 -8.79 -5.49
CA PRO A 160 -6.99 -9.75 -6.34
C PRO A 160 -6.09 -10.59 -7.24
N TYR A 161 -4.98 -10.04 -7.73
CA TYR A 161 -4.06 -10.76 -8.61
C TYR A 161 -3.36 -11.94 -7.90
N ILE A 162 -3.05 -11.82 -6.60
CA ILE A 162 -2.47 -12.91 -5.80
C ILE A 162 -3.48 -14.06 -5.68
N ILE A 163 -4.72 -13.74 -5.29
CA ILE A 163 -5.80 -14.72 -5.16
C ILE A 163 -6.07 -15.43 -6.50
N GLN A 164 -6.14 -14.67 -7.60
CA GLN A 164 -6.38 -15.23 -8.93
C GLN A 164 -5.24 -16.15 -9.38
N SER A 165 -3.99 -15.77 -9.13
CA SER A 165 -2.83 -16.58 -9.47
C SER A 165 -2.80 -17.89 -8.66
N ARG A 166 -3.04 -17.83 -7.35
CA ARG A 166 -3.13 -19.02 -6.50
C ARG A 166 -4.21 -19.98 -7.01
N LYS A 167 -5.40 -19.46 -7.35
CA LYS A 167 -6.48 -20.26 -7.95
C LYS A 167 -6.06 -20.95 -9.26
N LYS A 168 -5.39 -20.22 -10.16
CA LYS A 168 -4.88 -20.80 -11.42
C LYS A 168 -3.88 -21.95 -11.19
N LYS A 169 -3.10 -21.86 -10.11
CA LYS A 169 -2.11 -22.89 -9.73
C LYS A 169 -2.72 -24.04 -8.89
N GLY A 170 -4.01 -23.97 -8.53
CA GLY A 170 -4.66 -24.93 -7.64
C GLY A 170 -4.20 -24.84 -6.18
N GLU A 171 -3.65 -23.69 -5.78
CA GLU A 171 -3.23 -23.40 -4.41
C GLU A 171 -4.39 -22.82 -3.60
N GLU A 172 -4.30 -22.90 -2.27
CA GLU A 172 -5.27 -22.24 -1.38
C GLU A 172 -5.22 -20.72 -1.56
N GLU A 173 -6.41 -20.07 -1.56
CA GLU A 173 -6.53 -18.61 -1.69
C GLU A 173 -5.79 -17.86 -0.59
N TYR A 174 -5.80 -18.42 0.62
CA TYR A 174 -5.17 -17.88 1.83
C TYR A 174 -4.40 -18.98 2.53
N ASN A 175 -3.26 -18.61 3.14
CA ASN A 175 -2.48 -19.45 4.02
C ASN A 175 -2.14 -18.69 5.31
N ASP A 176 -1.72 -19.42 6.35
CA ASP A 176 -1.45 -18.84 7.67
C ASP A 176 -0.30 -17.80 7.64
N LYS A 177 0.63 -17.96 6.70
CA LYS A 177 1.75 -17.01 6.51
C LYS A 177 1.32 -15.66 5.96
N ASP A 178 0.14 -15.57 5.31
CA ASP A 178 -0.32 -14.29 4.75
C ASP A 178 -0.49 -13.22 5.84
N LYS A 179 -0.92 -13.61 7.05
CA LYS A 179 -1.08 -12.68 8.18
C LYS A 179 0.25 -12.05 8.61
N GLU A 180 1.33 -12.82 8.55
CA GLU A 180 2.67 -12.37 8.89
C GLU A 180 3.34 -11.63 7.73
N PHE A 181 3.33 -12.21 6.53
CA PHE A 181 4.14 -11.73 5.41
C PHE A 181 3.48 -10.60 4.60
N TYR A 182 2.17 -10.40 4.72
CA TYR A 182 1.50 -9.21 4.17
C TYR A 182 1.40 -8.08 5.20
N GLN A 183 2.39 -7.99 6.08
CA GLN A 183 2.48 -7.01 7.17
C GLN A 183 3.92 -6.57 7.38
N ASN A 184 4.13 -5.27 7.59
CA ASN A 184 5.45 -4.75 7.96
C ASN A 184 5.82 -5.15 9.38
N VAL A 185 7.10 -5.42 9.62
CA VAL A 185 7.62 -5.81 10.95
C VAL A 185 7.46 -4.72 12.01
N TYR A 186 7.21 -3.48 11.58
CA TYR A 186 7.01 -2.29 12.42
C TYR A 186 5.56 -1.77 12.37
N ALA A 187 4.63 -2.50 11.75
CA ALA A 187 3.23 -2.09 11.67
C ALA A 187 2.60 -1.94 13.06
N LYS A 188 1.91 -0.82 13.30
CA LYS A 188 1.38 -0.45 14.61
C LYS A 188 -0.08 0.01 14.56
N ASN A 189 -0.41 0.96 13.68
CA ASN A 189 -1.70 1.64 13.65
C ASN A 189 -2.69 0.91 12.74
N GLU A 190 -3.68 0.22 13.32
CA GLU A 190 -4.68 -0.58 12.60
C GLU A 190 -5.61 0.29 11.75
N GLY A 191 -6.03 -0.23 10.58
CA GLY A 191 -7.00 0.42 9.69
C GLY A 191 -6.70 0.29 8.20
N SER A 192 -5.53 -0.20 7.81
CA SER A 192 -5.22 -0.45 6.40
C SER A 192 -5.92 -1.69 5.86
N ILE A 193 -6.39 -1.58 4.61
CA ILE A 193 -6.92 -2.71 3.82
C ILE A 193 -5.79 -3.38 3.02
N ALA A 194 -4.75 -2.64 2.69
CA ALA A 194 -3.58 -3.15 2.01
C ALA A 194 -2.30 -2.78 2.76
N SER A 195 -1.27 -3.61 2.63
CA SER A 195 0.04 -3.33 3.22
C SER A 195 0.77 -2.22 2.46
N PRO A 196 1.50 -1.32 3.15
CA PRO A 196 2.52 -0.49 2.52
C PRO A 196 3.69 -1.37 2.10
N THR A 197 3.59 -1.95 0.90
CA THR A 197 4.38 -3.12 0.48
C THR A 197 5.88 -2.87 0.37
N SER A 198 6.31 -1.63 0.16
CA SER A 198 7.75 -1.29 0.15
C SER A 198 8.43 -1.50 1.50
N GLY A 199 7.66 -1.52 2.58
CA GLY A 199 8.15 -1.82 3.92
C GLY A 199 8.33 -3.31 4.19
N LEU A 200 7.75 -4.19 3.36
CA LEU A 200 7.82 -5.65 3.53
C LEU A 200 9.26 -6.18 3.42
N HIS A 201 10.13 -5.45 2.75
CA HIS A 201 11.53 -5.80 2.56
C HIS A 201 12.38 -5.62 3.83
N PHE A 202 11.92 -4.84 4.81
CA PHE A 202 12.67 -4.63 6.04
C PHE A 202 12.49 -5.78 7.02
N THR A 203 13.61 -6.17 7.64
CA THR A 203 13.64 -7.01 8.84
C THR A 203 13.89 -6.12 10.07
N LYS A 204 13.61 -6.63 11.27
CA LYS A 204 13.92 -5.89 12.50
C LYS A 204 15.43 -5.66 12.64
N GLU A 205 16.22 -6.66 12.27
CA GLU A 205 17.68 -6.66 12.29
C GLU A 205 18.24 -5.57 11.36
N LEU A 206 17.70 -5.47 10.12
CA LEU A 206 18.12 -4.43 9.18
C LEU A 206 17.76 -3.03 9.69
N LEU A 207 16.59 -2.84 10.30
CA LEU A 207 16.20 -1.55 10.88
C LEU A 207 17.11 -1.16 12.06
N GLU A 208 17.45 -2.09 12.93
CA GLU A 208 18.39 -1.82 14.03
C GLU A 208 19.80 -1.49 13.50
N LYS A 209 20.25 -2.17 12.46
CA LYS A 209 21.51 -1.85 11.79
C LYS A 209 21.50 -0.44 11.19
N ILE A 210 20.41 -0.05 10.52
CA ILE A 210 20.23 1.32 9.98
C ILE A 210 20.30 2.36 11.10
N LYS A 211 19.62 2.14 12.24
CA LYS A 211 19.71 3.03 13.41
C LYS A 211 21.13 3.12 13.96
N SER A 212 21.85 2.00 14.03
CA SER A 212 23.22 1.96 14.54
C SER A 212 24.21 2.76 13.69
N LEU A 213 23.91 2.99 12.41
CA LEU A 213 24.65 3.86 11.50
C LEU A 213 24.36 5.36 11.72
N GLY A 214 23.49 5.71 12.68
CA GLY A 214 23.11 7.08 13.00
C GLY A 214 22.04 7.66 12.08
N ILE A 215 21.32 6.82 11.32
CA ILE A 215 20.18 7.22 10.48
C ILE A 215 18.94 7.32 11.37
N THR A 216 18.24 8.44 11.29
CA THR A 216 17.00 8.63 12.05
C THR A 216 15.85 7.94 11.33
N ILE A 217 15.14 7.03 12.02
CA ILE A 217 13.92 6.41 11.52
C ILE A 217 12.72 7.08 12.19
N CYS A 218 11.78 7.55 11.38
CA CYS A 218 10.51 8.07 11.88
C CYS A 218 9.34 7.51 11.07
N TYR A 219 8.11 7.73 11.57
CA TYR A 219 6.94 7.07 11.05
C TYR A 219 5.84 8.08 10.73
N VAL A 220 5.10 7.77 9.68
CA VAL A 220 3.78 8.34 9.37
C VAL A 220 2.79 7.20 9.25
N THR A 221 1.51 7.49 9.44
CA THR A 221 0.44 6.53 9.17
C THR A 221 -0.33 6.99 7.94
N LEU A 222 -0.46 6.15 6.93
CA LEU A 222 -1.46 6.29 5.87
C LEU A 222 -2.17 4.95 5.74
N HIS A 223 -3.49 4.95 5.94
CA HIS A 223 -4.31 3.77 5.78
C HIS A 223 -4.58 3.51 4.30
N VAL A 224 -3.89 2.50 3.78
CA VAL A 224 -3.95 2.15 2.35
C VAL A 224 -5.31 1.52 2.04
N GLY A 225 -6.04 2.12 1.10
CA GLY A 225 -7.33 1.63 0.63
C GLY A 225 -7.20 0.51 -0.41
N PHE A 226 -8.32 -0.19 -0.66
CA PHE A 226 -8.39 -1.27 -1.65
C PHE A 226 -8.14 -0.79 -3.09
N SER A 227 -8.48 0.44 -3.40
CA SER A 227 -8.38 1.02 -4.75
C SER A 227 -6.95 1.34 -5.19
N THR A 228 -5.97 1.35 -4.30
CA THR A 228 -4.55 1.63 -4.62
C THR A 228 -3.97 0.68 -5.67
N PHE A 229 -4.57 -0.51 -5.84
CA PHE A 229 -4.16 -1.48 -6.86
C PHE A 229 -4.92 -1.38 -8.19
N ASN A 230 -5.84 -0.44 -8.32
CA ASN A 230 -6.59 -0.28 -9.56
C ASN A 230 -5.73 0.43 -10.61
N PRO A 231 -5.69 -0.08 -11.87
CA PRO A 231 -5.03 0.66 -12.94
C PRO A 231 -5.82 1.92 -13.29
N ILE A 232 -5.15 2.87 -13.89
CA ILE A 232 -5.77 4.06 -14.50
C ILE A 232 -6.67 3.57 -15.63
N LYS A 233 -7.95 3.93 -15.60
CA LYS A 233 -8.94 3.55 -16.63
C LYS A 233 -9.08 4.62 -17.70
N GLU A 234 -8.98 5.86 -17.30
CA GLU A 234 -9.11 7.03 -18.14
C GLU A 234 -7.88 7.17 -19.05
N GLU A 235 -8.09 7.59 -20.31
CA GLU A 235 -7.00 7.88 -21.23
C GLU A 235 -6.22 9.12 -20.81
N ASP A 236 -6.93 10.15 -20.33
CA ASP A 236 -6.37 11.40 -19.81
C ASP A 236 -6.24 11.33 -18.28
N LEU A 237 -5.02 11.40 -17.78
CA LEU A 237 -4.72 11.35 -16.34
C LEU A 237 -5.43 12.44 -15.54
N LYS A 238 -5.76 13.58 -16.12
CA LYS A 238 -6.51 14.64 -15.43
C LYS A 238 -7.92 14.22 -15.05
N LYS A 239 -8.48 13.24 -15.74
CA LYS A 239 -9.83 12.71 -15.47
C LYS A 239 -9.82 11.59 -14.42
N HIS A 240 -8.62 11.07 -14.10
CA HIS A 240 -8.49 10.04 -13.08
C HIS A 240 -8.74 10.61 -11.69
N VAL A 241 -9.69 10.02 -10.97
CA VAL A 241 -10.04 10.41 -9.60
C VAL A 241 -9.31 9.52 -8.62
N MET A 242 -8.34 10.09 -7.90
CA MET A 242 -7.68 9.40 -6.80
C MET A 242 -8.63 9.27 -5.62
N HIS A 243 -8.64 8.09 -5.01
CA HIS A 243 -9.38 7.87 -3.77
C HIS A 243 -8.67 8.56 -2.60
N GLU A 244 -9.48 9.06 -1.68
CA GLU A 244 -8.98 9.62 -0.42
C GLU A 244 -8.44 8.53 0.50
N GLU A 245 -7.27 8.75 1.06
CA GLU A 245 -6.65 7.89 2.06
C GLU A 245 -6.32 8.71 3.30
N LYS A 246 -6.77 8.23 4.47
CA LYS A 246 -6.55 8.91 5.75
C LYS A 246 -5.10 8.79 6.16
N PHE A 247 -4.54 9.89 6.66
CA PHE A 247 -3.18 9.93 7.16
C PHE A 247 -3.06 10.61 8.52
N SER A 248 -1.97 10.31 9.22
CA SER A 248 -1.50 11.01 10.41
C SER A 248 0.02 11.13 10.39
N ILE A 249 0.54 12.30 10.73
CA ILE A 249 1.95 12.61 10.88
C ILE A 249 2.18 12.94 12.36
N PRO A 250 2.86 12.11 13.16
CA PRO A 250 3.20 12.45 14.53
C PRO A 250 3.96 13.79 14.60
N LYS A 251 3.61 14.65 15.57
CA LYS A 251 4.24 15.97 15.73
C LYS A 251 5.77 15.88 15.82
N GLU A 252 6.28 14.85 16.47
CA GLU A 252 7.71 14.58 16.54
C GLU A 252 8.31 14.32 15.15
N THR A 253 7.68 13.46 14.35
CA THR A 253 8.08 13.20 12.95
C THR A 253 8.08 14.47 12.12
N ALA A 254 7.04 15.30 12.24
CA ALA A 254 6.97 16.58 11.52
C ALA A 254 8.15 17.49 11.89
N ASN A 255 8.45 17.64 13.17
CA ASN A 255 9.56 18.46 13.65
C ASN A 255 10.93 17.92 13.17
N ILE A 256 11.13 16.60 13.18
CA ILE A 256 12.35 15.97 12.67
C ILE A 256 12.54 16.31 11.19
N ILE A 257 11.49 16.15 10.37
CA ILE A 257 11.55 16.42 8.92
C ILE A 257 11.79 17.91 8.66
N ILE A 258 11.08 18.81 9.35
CA ILE A 258 11.24 20.25 9.20
C ILE A 258 12.69 20.68 9.49
N ASN A 259 13.25 20.21 10.61
CA ASN A 259 14.62 20.53 11.01
C ASN A 259 15.63 19.93 10.01
N ALA A 260 15.42 18.66 9.60
CA ALA A 260 16.26 18.01 8.61
C ALA A 260 16.31 18.77 7.28
N LYS A 261 15.16 19.23 6.78
CA LYS A 261 15.09 20.04 5.53
C LYS A 261 15.79 21.39 5.68
N LYS A 262 15.67 22.07 6.84
CA LYS A 262 16.39 23.32 7.13
C LYS A 262 17.89 23.10 7.14
N ASP A 263 18.35 21.95 7.65
CA ASP A 263 19.75 21.57 7.71
C ASP A 263 20.29 20.99 6.40
N GLY A 264 19.47 20.90 5.34
CA GLY A 264 19.84 20.30 4.05
C GLY A 264 20.02 18.77 4.09
N ARG A 265 19.44 18.11 5.10
CA ARG A 265 19.49 16.65 5.26
C ARG A 265 18.47 15.96 4.34
N ARG A 266 18.83 14.83 3.81
CA ARG A 266 18.03 14.06 2.86
C ARG A 266 16.87 13.33 3.54
N ILE A 267 15.67 13.44 2.99
CA ILE A 267 14.48 12.70 3.40
C ILE A 267 14.29 11.50 2.47
N VAL A 268 14.42 10.31 3.03
CA VAL A 268 14.25 9.03 2.33
C VAL A 268 12.87 8.48 2.65
N SER A 269 11.98 8.45 1.65
CA SER A 269 10.64 7.88 1.77
C SER A 269 10.67 6.38 1.48
N CYS A 270 10.09 5.59 2.37
CA CYS A 270 9.82 4.18 2.10
C CYS A 270 8.36 4.00 1.66
N GLY A 271 8.19 3.81 0.37
CA GLY A 271 6.91 3.62 -0.30
C GLY A 271 6.30 4.92 -0.84
N THR A 272 5.53 4.73 -1.89
CA THR A 272 4.75 5.80 -2.52
C THR A 272 3.71 6.40 -1.59
N THR A 273 3.24 5.64 -0.60
CA THR A 273 2.30 6.09 0.43
C THR A 273 2.90 7.16 1.33
N VAL A 274 4.13 6.96 1.82
CA VAL A 274 4.86 7.97 2.61
C VAL A 274 5.11 9.21 1.76
N ALA A 275 5.59 9.04 0.52
CA ALA A 275 5.87 10.16 -0.36
C ALA A 275 4.58 10.99 -0.62
N ARG A 276 3.43 10.34 -0.83
CA ARG A 276 2.15 11.04 -1.02
C ARG A 276 1.74 11.85 0.22
N VAL A 277 1.91 11.32 1.43
CA VAL A 277 1.61 12.05 2.66
C VAL A 277 2.52 13.28 2.78
N LEU A 278 3.82 13.07 2.63
CA LEU A 278 4.78 14.17 2.79
C LEU A 278 4.57 15.25 1.73
N GLU A 279 4.41 14.87 0.45
CA GLU A 279 4.23 15.83 -0.65
C GLU A 279 2.88 16.56 -0.62
N SER A 280 1.83 15.95 -0.07
CA SER A 280 0.53 16.62 0.07
C SER A 280 0.52 17.70 1.15
N GLU A 281 1.31 17.53 2.20
CA GLU A 281 1.22 18.38 3.39
C GLU A 281 2.43 19.28 3.61
N TYR A 282 3.62 18.89 3.10
CA TYR A 282 4.83 19.69 3.28
C TYR A 282 4.83 20.92 2.36
N ASN A 283 5.04 22.07 2.94
CA ASN A 283 5.17 23.34 2.22
C ASN A 283 6.07 24.29 2.99
N ASP A 284 7.12 24.78 2.32
CA ASP A 284 8.02 25.82 2.84
C ASP A 284 8.48 25.61 4.30
N PHE A 285 9.13 24.48 4.54
CA PHE A 285 9.64 24.06 5.87
C PHE A 285 8.56 23.94 6.96
N ASN A 286 7.34 23.58 6.56
CA ASN A 286 6.23 23.34 7.47
C ASN A 286 5.29 22.25 6.92
N PHE A 287 4.39 21.75 7.76
CA PHE A 287 3.29 20.88 7.35
C PHE A 287 1.96 21.63 7.50
N ASN A 288 1.13 21.62 6.45
CA ASN A 288 -0.18 22.26 6.45
C ASN A 288 -1.12 21.62 7.48
N ARG A 289 -1.10 20.28 7.52
CA ARG A 289 -1.90 19.48 8.46
C ARG A 289 -1.07 18.29 8.92
N LEU A 290 -1.33 17.86 10.16
CA LEU A 290 -0.72 16.64 10.71
C LEU A 290 -1.66 15.43 10.66
N GLU A 291 -2.94 15.65 10.43
CA GLU A 291 -3.98 14.64 10.28
C GLU A 291 -4.97 15.06 9.19
N GLY A 292 -5.52 14.08 8.48
CA GLY A 292 -6.48 14.35 7.42
C GLY A 292 -6.60 13.24 6.41
N SER A 293 -6.99 13.60 5.19
CA SER A 293 -6.97 12.71 4.03
C SER A 293 -6.23 13.35 2.85
N THR A 294 -5.64 12.52 2.03
CA THR A 294 -4.97 12.93 0.79
C THR A 294 -5.47 12.13 -0.40
N ASN A 295 -5.69 12.82 -1.50
CA ASN A 295 -5.96 12.25 -2.80
C ASN A 295 -4.97 12.77 -3.86
N ILE A 296 -3.79 13.18 -3.41
CA ILE A 296 -2.76 13.72 -4.32
C ILE A 296 -2.42 12.70 -5.41
N PHE A 297 -2.45 13.16 -6.66
CA PHE A 297 -2.00 12.42 -7.82
C PHE A 297 -0.72 13.06 -8.36
N ILE A 298 0.40 12.35 -8.23
CA ILE A 298 1.71 12.82 -8.64
C ILE A 298 2.08 12.18 -9.98
N TYR A 299 2.35 13.01 -11.00
CA TYR A 299 2.84 12.62 -12.32
C TYR A 299 3.68 13.76 -12.92
N PRO A 300 4.53 13.52 -13.93
CA PRO A 300 5.33 14.58 -14.54
C PRO A 300 4.47 15.74 -15.09
N PRO A 301 4.86 17.01 -14.89
CA PRO A 301 6.17 17.50 -14.43
C PRO A 301 6.19 17.89 -12.92
N TYR A 302 5.55 17.11 -12.04
CA TYR A 302 5.55 17.40 -10.60
C TYR A 302 6.98 17.51 -10.04
N LYS A 303 7.22 18.51 -9.18
CA LYS A 303 8.50 18.71 -8.49
C LYS A 303 8.34 18.38 -7.02
N PHE A 304 9.06 17.37 -6.56
CA PHE A 304 9.06 16.95 -5.16
C PHE A 304 9.66 18.05 -4.26
N LYS A 305 9.01 18.31 -3.14
CA LYS A 305 9.36 19.38 -2.19
C LYS A 305 10.03 18.80 -0.94
N CYS A 306 9.55 17.67 -0.46
CA CYS A 306 9.98 17.05 0.78
C CYS A 306 10.90 15.86 0.55
N VAL A 307 10.52 14.95 -0.37
CA VAL A 307 11.18 13.67 -0.57
C VAL A 307 12.38 13.81 -1.48
N ASP A 308 13.56 13.38 -0.99
CA ASP A 308 14.83 13.48 -1.71
C ASP A 308 15.29 12.14 -2.29
N ALA A 309 14.89 11.00 -1.67
CA ALA A 309 15.12 9.65 -2.17
C ALA A 309 13.91 8.76 -1.86
N LEU A 310 13.69 7.73 -2.68
CA LEU A 310 12.49 6.88 -2.61
C LEU A 310 12.85 5.40 -2.71
N ILE A 311 12.49 4.63 -1.70
CA ILE A 311 12.47 3.17 -1.71
C ILE A 311 11.07 2.75 -2.12
N THR A 312 10.90 1.94 -3.18
CA THR A 312 9.58 1.44 -3.58
C THR A 312 9.69 0.09 -4.31
N ASN A 313 8.57 -0.58 -4.55
CA ASN A 313 8.52 -1.76 -5.41
C ASN A 313 8.50 -1.36 -6.89
N PHE A 314 8.72 -2.33 -7.78
CA PHE A 314 8.38 -2.17 -9.19
C PHE A 314 6.86 -2.14 -9.37
N HIS A 315 6.38 -1.21 -10.19
CA HIS A 315 4.96 -0.96 -10.43
C HIS A 315 4.51 -1.54 -11.77
N THR A 316 3.21 -1.77 -11.91
CA THR A 316 2.62 -2.31 -13.14
C THR A 316 2.40 -1.23 -14.20
N PRO A 317 2.27 -1.64 -15.48
CA PRO A 317 1.82 -0.74 -16.54
C PRO A 317 0.51 -0.03 -16.16
N HIS A 318 0.31 1.17 -16.67
CA HIS A 318 -0.90 2.00 -16.49
C HIS A 318 -1.23 2.31 -15.01
N SER A 319 -0.25 2.26 -14.11
CA SER A 319 -0.49 2.56 -12.69
C SER A 319 -0.15 4.01 -12.34
N THR A 320 -0.92 4.58 -11.41
CA THR A 320 -0.63 5.90 -10.82
C THR A 320 0.74 5.95 -10.18
N LEU A 321 1.22 4.79 -9.71
CA LEU A 321 2.51 4.63 -9.05
C LEU A 321 3.67 4.69 -10.05
N LEU A 322 3.52 4.15 -11.27
CA LEU A 322 4.52 4.30 -12.34
C LEU A 322 4.63 5.75 -12.78
N ALA A 323 3.50 6.47 -12.87
CA ALA A 323 3.50 7.90 -13.15
C ALA A 323 4.26 8.69 -12.06
N MET A 324 4.07 8.33 -10.78
CA MET A 324 4.74 8.97 -9.66
C MET A 324 6.27 8.76 -9.68
N VAL A 325 6.74 7.52 -9.87
CA VAL A 325 8.20 7.28 -9.93
C VAL A 325 8.83 7.93 -11.17
N SER A 326 8.07 8.04 -12.27
CA SER A 326 8.49 8.78 -13.47
C SER A 326 8.62 10.30 -13.21
N ALA A 327 7.75 10.86 -12.35
CA ALA A 327 7.89 12.24 -11.91
C ALA A 327 9.11 12.42 -10.97
N PHE A 328 9.46 11.39 -10.19
CA PHE A 328 10.55 11.44 -9.23
C PHE A 328 11.93 11.34 -9.88
N ALA A 329 12.14 10.37 -10.76
CA ALA A 329 13.47 10.07 -11.32
C ALA A 329 13.61 10.37 -12.82
N GLY A 330 12.60 10.98 -13.43
CA GLY A 330 12.54 11.21 -14.87
C GLY A 330 11.97 10.02 -15.63
N TYR A 331 11.11 10.32 -16.60
CA TYR A 331 10.39 9.31 -17.37
C TYR A 331 11.34 8.35 -18.10
N ASP A 332 12.31 8.89 -18.83
CA ASP A 332 13.23 8.07 -19.64
C ASP A 332 14.09 7.16 -18.76
N ASN A 333 14.57 7.66 -17.62
CA ASN A 333 15.34 6.88 -16.65
C ASN A 333 14.52 5.70 -16.10
N ILE A 334 13.25 5.96 -15.73
CA ILE A 334 12.35 4.93 -15.20
C ILE A 334 12.00 3.89 -16.26
N MET A 335 11.63 4.29 -17.48
CA MET A 335 11.27 3.35 -18.53
C MET A 335 12.46 2.48 -18.95
N ASN A 336 13.67 3.04 -18.99
CA ASN A 336 14.89 2.29 -19.22
C ASN A 336 15.17 1.29 -18.08
N ALA A 337 15.07 1.73 -16.82
CA ALA A 337 15.26 0.86 -15.65
C ALA A 337 14.23 -0.29 -15.63
N TYR A 338 12.97 -0.04 -15.99
CA TYR A 338 11.94 -1.06 -16.06
C TYR A 338 12.17 -2.07 -17.18
N LYS A 339 12.68 -1.62 -18.34
CA LYS A 339 13.14 -2.53 -19.40
C LYS A 339 14.26 -3.44 -18.90
N ILE A 340 15.28 -2.88 -18.26
CA ILE A 340 16.40 -3.63 -17.65
C ILE A 340 15.87 -4.62 -16.59
N ALA A 341 14.88 -4.21 -15.79
CA ALA A 341 14.28 -5.06 -14.77
C ALA A 341 13.59 -6.30 -15.37
N VAL A 342 12.83 -6.12 -16.45
CA VAL A 342 12.19 -7.24 -17.18
C VAL A 342 13.25 -8.19 -17.76
N GLU A 343 14.29 -7.66 -18.42
CA GLU A 343 15.38 -8.44 -19.02
C GLU A 343 16.19 -9.23 -17.97
N ASN A 344 16.27 -8.72 -16.72
CA ASN A 344 17.00 -9.34 -15.60
C ASN A 344 16.10 -10.10 -14.63
N ASN A 345 14.86 -10.41 -15.03
CA ASN A 345 13.92 -11.20 -14.25
C ASN A 345 13.70 -10.65 -12.83
N TYR A 346 13.50 -9.34 -12.71
CA TYR A 346 12.98 -8.74 -11.48
C TYR A 346 11.51 -9.06 -11.34
N HIS A 347 11.07 -9.24 -10.12
CA HIS A 347 9.66 -9.44 -9.81
C HIS A 347 8.97 -8.11 -9.52
N PHE A 348 7.71 -8.03 -9.94
CA PHE A 348 6.90 -6.81 -9.88
C PHE A 348 5.76 -6.93 -8.88
N PHE A 349 5.20 -5.80 -8.49
CA PHE A 349 4.02 -5.62 -7.65
C PHE A 349 4.31 -5.79 -6.14
N SER A 350 3.26 -6.16 -5.34
CA SER A 350 3.29 -6.11 -3.86
C SER A 350 4.36 -6.98 -3.21
N TYR A 351 4.60 -8.16 -3.74
CA TYR A 351 5.61 -9.10 -3.28
C TYR A 351 6.87 -9.11 -4.17
N GLY A 352 6.92 -8.18 -5.13
CA GLY A 352 8.05 -8.05 -6.03
C GLY A 352 9.30 -7.50 -5.39
N ASP A 353 10.29 -7.25 -6.23
CA ASP A 353 11.58 -6.71 -5.83
C ASP A 353 11.52 -5.19 -5.58
N ALA A 354 12.56 -4.67 -4.97
CA ALA A 354 12.65 -3.27 -4.57
C ALA A 354 13.42 -2.40 -5.57
N THR A 355 13.08 -1.12 -5.58
CA THR A 355 13.88 -0.05 -6.20
C THR A 355 14.29 0.98 -5.18
N PHE A 356 15.44 1.60 -5.37
CA PHE A 356 15.88 2.78 -4.63
C PHE A 356 16.28 3.89 -5.61
N LEU A 357 15.48 4.95 -5.62
CA LEU A 357 15.64 6.13 -6.48
C LEU A 357 16.34 7.22 -5.64
N TYR A 358 17.52 7.75 -6.07
CA TYR A 358 18.32 8.67 -5.25
C TYR A 358 18.99 9.77 -6.07
#